data_ba2fd3718839c53fcf0a780365770ce0
#
_entry.id   ba2fd3718839c53fcf0a780365770ce0
#
_cell.length_a   1.000
_cell.length_b   1.000
_cell.length_c   1.000
_cell.angle_alpha   90.00
_cell.angle_beta   90.00
_cell.angle_gamma   90.00
#
_symmetry.space_group_name_H-M   'P 1'
#
loop_
_entity.id
_entity.type
_entity.pdbx_description
1 polymer ?
#
loop_
_entity_poly.entity_id
_entity_poly.type
_entity_poly.pdbx_seq_one_letter_code
_entity_poly.pdbx_strand_id
1 'polypeptide(L)'
;MESKSNLNLLVANSNTCLILQVLTNSKDKTRRERTLRNHMASHMIAAWEGRWKGPEIAHDPCMYCCSSMRMTGCTVQIVGSKVKPDCKFQHVPEFPRKSLNSSKKFPTTNQPMRCERCSSAGVKPTEVFIPKYNMLSHYKEVHGIDYDEEHCDYLHKYVIGEDEKKKVTDKFEVRESE
;
A
#
# COMPACT_ATOMS: atom_id res chain seq x y z
N MET A 1 -14.75 25.38 -7.31
CA MET A 1 -13.39 25.43 -7.88
C MET A 1 -12.35 25.44 -6.76
N GLU A 2 -12.26 24.40 -5.93
CA GLU A 2 -11.33 24.33 -4.78
C GLU A 2 -10.82 22.91 -4.54
N SER A 3 -10.20 22.31 -5.53
CA SER A 3 -9.70 20.93 -5.37
C SER A 3 -8.24 20.73 -5.84
N LYS A 4 -7.56 21.81 -6.24
CA LYS A 4 -6.17 21.71 -6.73
C LYS A 4 -5.09 22.03 -5.68
N SER A 5 -5.45 22.64 -4.54
CA SER A 5 -4.48 23.14 -3.55
C SER A 5 -3.87 22.04 -2.66
N ASN A 6 -4.61 20.99 -2.33
CA ASN A 6 -4.09 19.93 -1.44
C ASN A 6 -3.16 18.92 -2.13
N LEU A 7 -3.24 18.81 -3.46
CA LEU A 7 -2.33 17.92 -4.19
C LEU A 7 -0.90 18.47 -4.27
N ASN A 8 -0.79 19.81 -4.35
CA ASN A 8 0.51 20.49 -4.37
C ASN A 8 1.23 20.39 -3.02
N LEU A 9 0.51 20.21 -1.90
CA LEU A 9 1.14 20.07 -0.58
C LEU A 9 1.86 18.73 -0.43
N LEU A 10 1.26 17.64 -0.89
CA LEU A 10 1.91 16.31 -0.87
C LEU A 10 3.08 16.23 -1.85
N VAL A 11 3.01 16.95 -2.98
CA VAL A 11 4.09 17.01 -3.97
C VAL A 11 5.17 18.01 -3.57
N ALA A 12 4.82 19.14 -2.93
CA ALA A 12 5.78 20.16 -2.53
C ALA A 12 6.67 19.76 -1.34
N ASN A 13 6.16 18.92 -0.42
CA ASN A 13 6.98 18.35 0.66
C ASN A 13 7.74 17.09 0.24
N SER A 14 7.54 16.58 -0.97
CA SER A 14 8.23 15.42 -1.52
C SER A 14 9.57 15.73 -2.20
N ASN A 15 10.11 16.93 -2.02
CA ASN A 15 11.46 17.27 -2.53
C ASN A 15 12.56 16.35 -1.98
N THR A 16 12.27 15.52 -0.99
CA THR A 16 13.16 14.51 -0.43
C THR A 16 12.92 13.10 -0.96
N CYS A 17 11.85 12.85 -1.70
CA CYS A 17 11.60 11.51 -2.25
C CYS A 17 12.26 11.34 -3.63
N LEU A 18 13.60 11.21 -3.63
CA LEU A 18 14.43 10.98 -4.83
C LEU A 18 13.95 9.84 -5.75
N ILE A 19 13.17 8.89 -5.21
CA ILE A 19 12.66 7.75 -5.97
C ILE A 19 11.59 8.16 -6.98
N LEU A 20 10.82 9.22 -6.73
CA LEU A 20 9.90 9.75 -7.74
C LEU A 20 10.64 10.21 -9.00
N GLN A 21 11.84 10.76 -8.87
CA GLN A 21 12.69 11.13 -10.01
C GLN A 21 13.26 9.91 -10.73
N VAL A 22 13.67 8.87 -10.00
CA VAL A 22 14.18 7.62 -10.60
C VAL A 22 13.08 6.84 -11.31
N LEU A 23 11.83 6.93 -10.82
CA LEU A 23 10.68 6.27 -11.42
C LEU A 23 10.32 6.84 -12.80
N THR A 24 10.58 8.12 -13.06
CA THR A 24 10.28 8.76 -14.34
C THR A 24 11.19 8.28 -15.47
N ASN A 25 12.38 7.78 -15.17
CA ASN A 25 13.39 7.41 -16.16
C ASN A 25 13.34 5.94 -16.64
N SER A 26 12.56 5.07 -16.00
CA SER A 26 12.44 3.69 -16.46
C SER A 26 11.41 3.56 -17.58
N LYS A 27 11.79 3.02 -18.74
CA LYS A 27 10.87 2.71 -19.85
C LYS A 27 9.93 1.56 -19.50
N ASP A 28 10.29 0.68 -18.56
CA ASP A 28 9.45 -0.44 -18.10
C ASP A 28 8.41 0.02 -17.06
N LYS A 29 7.18 0.19 -17.52
CA LYS A 29 6.04 0.61 -16.70
C LYS A 29 5.76 -0.37 -15.55
N THR A 30 5.87 -1.68 -15.77
CA THR A 30 5.64 -2.70 -14.73
C THR A 30 6.70 -2.63 -13.64
N ARG A 31 7.96 -2.37 -14.01
CA ARG A 31 9.03 -2.18 -13.04
C ARG A 31 8.81 -0.91 -12.21
N ARG A 32 8.40 0.20 -12.84
CA ARG A 32 8.05 1.44 -12.12
C ARG A 32 6.96 1.19 -11.09
N GLU A 33 5.89 0.51 -11.49
CA GLU A 33 4.77 0.15 -10.63
C GLU A 33 5.22 -0.66 -9.41
N ARG A 34 6.05 -1.69 -9.61
CA ARG A 34 6.61 -2.49 -8.53
C ARG A 34 7.51 -1.67 -7.60
N THR A 35 8.34 -0.80 -8.15
CA THR A 35 9.23 0.06 -7.36
C THR A 35 8.41 1.03 -6.50
N LEU A 36 7.40 1.68 -7.08
CA LEU A 36 6.53 2.59 -6.35
C LEU A 36 5.85 1.89 -5.17
N ARG A 37 5.22 0.74 -5.38
CA ARG A 37 4.55 0.01 -4.30
C ARG A 37 5.50 -0.41 -3.16
N ASN A 38 6.70 -0.84 -3.49
CA ASN A 38 7.69 -1.19 -2.47
C ASN A 38 8.18 0.04 -1.71
N HIS A 39 8.37 1.15 -2.40
CA HIS A 39 8.73 2.42 -1.78
C HIS A 39 7.60 2.94 -0.87
N MET A 40 6.35 2.93 -1.31
CA MET A 40 5.22 3.31 -0.45
C MET A 40 5.08 2.37 0.75
N ALA A 41 5.38 1.08 0.58
CA ALA A 41 5.42 0.13 1.69
C ALA A 41 6.49 0.50 2.74
N SER A 42 7.65 1.03 2.34
CA SER A 42 8.67 1.49 3.30
C SER A 42 8.20 2.69 4.13
N HIS A 43 7.46 3.61 3.51
CA HIS A 43 6.85 4.72 4.27
C HIS A 43 5.82 4.23 5.30
N MET A 44 4.95 3.27 4.90
CA MET A 44 3.97 2.69 5.81
C MET A 44 4.65 2.00 7.00
N ILE A 45 5.67 1.19 6.75
CA ILE A 45 6.43 0.50 7.78
C ILE A 45 7.12 1.52 8.70
N ALA A 46 7.78 2.53 8.15
CA ALA A 46 8.45 3.58 8.94
C ALA A 46 7.46 4.35 9.82
N ALA A 47 6.24 4.61 9.33
CA ALA A 47 5.20 5.28 10.12
C ALA A 47 4.73 4.42 11.29
N TRP A 48 4.48 3.13 11.08
CA TRP A 48 4.05 2.21 12.14
C TRP A 48 5.14 1.97 13.19
N GLU A 49 6.40 2.09 12.81
CA GLU A 49 7.54 2.00 13.72
C GLU A 49 7.90 3.37 14.37
N GLY A 50 7.11 4.42 14.13
CA GLY A 50 7.34 5.76 14.67
C GLY A 50 8.60 6.46 14.13
N ARG A 51 9.19 5.95 13.04
CA ARG A 51 10.40 6.50 12.39
C ARG A 51 10.10 7.52 11.29
N TRP A 52 8.85 7.55 10.81
CA TRP A 52 8.44 8.45 9.74
C TRP A 52 8.27 9.88 10.24
N LYS A 53 8.94 10.83 9.61
CA LYS A 53 8.89 12.27 9.93
C LYS A 53 8.16 13.10 8.85
N GLY A 54 7.65 12.45 7.83
CA GLY A 54 6.90 13.10 6.76
C GLY A 54 5.42 13.33 7.12
N PRO A 55 4.58 13.66 6.14
CA PRO A 55 3.14 13.82 6.34
C PRO A 55 2.50 12.57 6.94
N GLU A 56 1.46 12.76 7.75
CA GLU A 56 0.74 11.65 8.39
C GLU A 56 0.29 10.61 7.37
N ILE A 57 0.59 9.35 7.66
CA ILE A 57 0.12 8.21 6.90
C ILE A 57 -1.20 7.74 7.49
N ALA A 58 -2.24 7.67 6.67
CA ALA A 58 -3.56 7.29 7.10
C ALA A 58 -3.62 5.86 7.68
N HIS A 59 -4.64 5.55 8.46
CA HIS A 59 -4.87 4.21 9.02
C HIS A 59 -5.18 3.15 7.94
N ASP A 60 -5.78 3.59 6.81
CA ASP A 60 -6.13 2.76 5.66
C ASP A 60 -5.36 3.21 4.41
N PRO A 61 -4.01 3.21 4.43
CA PRO A 61 -3.22 3.87 3.40
C PRO A 61 -3.35 3.19 2.04
N CYS A 62 -3.54 4.00 1.01
CA CYS A 62 -3.43 3.53 -0.36
C CYS A 62 -2.00 3.07 -0.65
N MET A 63 -1.85 1.90 -1.27
CA MET A 63 -0.56 1.32 -1.62
C MET A 63 0.26 2.11 -2.67
N TYR A 64 -0.28 3.22 -3.18
CA TYR A 64 0.34 4.09 -4.19
C TYR A 64 0.60 5.51 -3.71
N CYS A 65 -0.22 6.03 -2.79
CA CYS A 65 -0.10 7.42 -2.33
C CYS A 65 -0.06 7.61 -0.82
N CYS A 66 -0.17 6.53 -0.05
CA CYS A 66 -0.25 6.53 1.42
C CYS A 66 -1.39 7.37 2.03
N SER A 67 -2.24 8.00 1.23
CA SER A 67 -3.44 8.69 1.71
C SER A 67 -4.54 7.67 2.03
N SER A 68 -5.49 8.06 2.88
CA SER A 68 -6.65 7.21 3.20
C SER A 68 -7.40 6.78 1.95
N MET A 69 -7.61 5.49 1.79
CA MET A 69 -8.40 4.95 0.67
C MET A 69 -9.84 5.42 0.74
N ARG A 70 -10.43 5.52 1.93
CA ARG A 70 -11.81 6.01 2.13
C ARG A 70 -11.96 7.47 1.73
N MET A 71 -11.00 8.31 2.12
CA MET A 71 -11.07 9.75 1.87
C MET A 71 -10.77 10.12 0.41
N THR A 72 -9.89 9.37 -0.24
CA THR A 72 -9.46 9.65 -1.62
C THR A 72 -10.25 8.88 -2.66
N GLY A 73 -11.01 7.87 -2.25
CA GLY A 73 -11.69 6.95 -3.16
C GLY A 73 -10.74 6.01 -3.91
N CYS A 74 -9.46 5.94 -3.51
CA CYS A 74 -8.51 5.01 -4.12
C CYS A 74 -8.99 3.56 -3.93
N THR A 75 -9.08 2.81 -5.02
CA THR A 75 -9.47 1.40 -4.99
C THR A 75 -8.49 0.53 -5.76
N VAL A 76 -8.55 -0.76 -5.51
CA VAL A 76 -7.82 -1.76 -6.30
C VAL A 76 -8.79 -2.89 -6.61
N GLN A 77 -8.90 -3.25 -7.88
CA GLN A 77 -9.72 -4.36 -8.34
C GLN A 77 -8.85 -5.47 -8.91
N ILE A 78 -9.28 -6.72 -8.76
CA ILE A 78 -8.68 -7.87 -9.44
C ILE A 78 -9.71 -8.46 -10.39
N VAL A 79 -9.42 -8.39 -11.68
CA VAL A 79 -10.28 -8.93 -12.73
C VAL A 79 -9.51 -10.02 -13.46
N GLY A 80 -9.87 -11.27 -13.19
CA GLY A 80 -9.13 -12.43 -13.70
C GLY A 80 -7.67 -12.42 -13.23
N SER A 81 -6.74 -12.43 -14.17
CA SER A 81 -5.29 -12.38 -13.90
C SER A 81 -4.69 -10.97 -13.84
N LYS A 82 -5.53 -9.93 -13.89
CA LYS A 82 -5.09 -8.53 -13.93
C LYS A 82 -5.49 -7.78 -12.67
N VAL A 83 -4.68 -6.82 -12.30
CA VAL A 83 -4.91 -5.86 -11.23
C VAL A 83 -5.17 -4.51 -11.85
N LYS A 84 -6.24 -3.84 -11.42
CA LYS A 84 -6.65 -2.51 -11.87
C LYS A 84 -6.68 -1.58 -10.66
N PRO A 85 -5.61 -0.81 -10.42
CA PRO A 85 -5.64 0.23 -9.41
C PRO A 85 -6.42 1.44 -9.92
N ASP A 86 -7.08 2.14 -8.99
CA ASP A 86 -7.68 3.45 -9.25
C ASP A 86 -7.08 4.46 -8.26
N CYS A 87 -5.92 4.95 -8.62
CA CYS A 87 -5.17 5.95 -7.86
C CYS A 87 -4.47 6.91 -8.83
N LYS A 88 -4.44 8.20 -8.52
CA LYS A 88 -3.78 9.22 -9.34
C LYS A 88 -2.28 8.96 -9.58
N PHE A 89 -1.64 8.23 -8.67
CA PHE A 89 -0.21 7.93 -8.71
C PHE A 89 0.12 6.57 -9.34
N GLN A 90 -0.90 5.85 -9.84
CA GLN A 90 -0.64 4.64 -10.61
C GLN A 90 0.10 4.97 -11.92
N HIS A 91 1.06 4.13 -12.28
CA HIS A 91 1.81 4.31 -13.52
C HIS A 91 1.24 3.53 -14.70
N VAL A 92 0.40 2.55 -14.41
CA VAL A 92 -0.27 1.71 -15.40
C VAL A 92 -1.73 1.49 -15.01
N PRO A 93 -2.68 1.54 -15.97
CA PRO A 93 -4.09 1.32 -15.67
C PRO A 93 -4.40 -0.13 -15.26
N GLU A 94 -3.58 -1.07 -15.72
CA GLU A 94 -3.65 -2.49 -15.34
C GLU A 94 -2.30 -3.17 -15.48
N PHE A 95 -2.09 -4.22 -14.66
CA PHE A 95 -0.88 -5.05 -14.72
C PHE A 95 -1.17 -6.50 -14.30
N PRO A 96 -0.30 -7.47 -14.66
CA PRO A 96 -0.50 -8.88 -14.30
C PRO A 96 -0.47 -9.08 -12.77
N ARG A 97 -1.42 -9.84 -12.23
CA ARG A 97 -1.49 -10.17 -10.80
C ARG A 97 -0.20 -10.81 -10.27
N LYS A 98 0.47 -11.62 -11.09
CA LYS A 98 1.76 -12.23 -10.73
C LYS A 98 2.86 -11.20 -10.36
N SER A 99 2.74 -9.94 -10.82
CA SER A 99 3.70 -8.89 -10.45
C SER A 99 3.52 -8.36 -9.03
N LEU A 100 2.45 -8.78 -8.32
CA LEU A 100 2.27 -8.52 -6.89
C LEU A 100 3.14 -9.44 -6.01
N ASN A 101 3.58 -10.58 -6.54
CA ASN A 101 4.37 -11.53 -5.76
C ASN A 101 5.67 -10.89 -5.29
N SER A 102 5.98 -11.12 -4.02
CA SER A 102 7.25 -10.70 -3.45
C SER A 102 8.43 -11.41 -4.14
N SER A 103 9.58 -10.78 -4.11
CA SER A 103 10.82 -11.35 -4.65
C SER A 103 12.02 -10.69 -3.96
N LYS A 104 13.22 -11.27 -4.10
CA LYS A 104 14.45 -10.67 -3.57
C LYS A 104 14.63 -9.21 -4.01
N LYS A 105 14.17 -8.85 -5.20
CA LYS A 105 14.25 -7.47 -5.74
C LYS A 105 13.12 -6.56 -5.25
N PHE A 106 11.94 -7.11 -5.01
CA PHE A 106 10.73 -6.40 -4.59
C PHE A 106 10.12 -7.16 -3.41
N PRO A 107 10.60 -6.92 -2.18
CA PRO A 107 10.29 -7.78 -1.03
C PRO A 107 8.89 -7.61 -0.44
N THR A 108 8.19 -6.50 -0.72
CA THR A 108 6.86 -6.28 -0.12
C THR A 108 5.86 -7.37 -0.47
N THR A 109 5.13 -7.84 0.54
CA THR A 109 3.97 -8.71 0.39
C THR A 109 2.65 -7.91 0.37
N ASN A 110 2.72 -6.57 0.37
CA ASN A 110 1.54 -5.72 0.34
C ASN A 110 0.79 -5.87 -1.00
N GLN A 111 -0.12 -6.82 -1.05
CA GLN A 111 -0.96 -7.13 -2.21
C GLN A 111 -2.44 -6.96 -1.84
N PRO A 112 -3.31 -6.64 -2.81
CA PRO A 112 -4.74 -6.58 -2.59
C PRO A 112 -5.30 -7.96 -2.24
N MET A 113 -6.07 -8.05 -1.16
CA MET A 113 -6.69 -9.27 -0.67
C MET A 113 -8.18 -9.04 -0.40
N ARG A 114 -8.97 -10.10 -0.47
CA ARG A 114 -10.37 -10.06 -0.03
C ARG A 114 -10.44 -10.29 1.47
N CYS A 115 -11.31 -9.54 2.15
CA CYS A 115 -11.69 -9.87 3.51
C CYS A 115 -12.67 -11.05 3.50
N GLU A 116 -12.32 -12.14 4.18
CA GLU A 116 -13.15 -13.35 4.23
C GLU A 116 -14.50 -13.09 4.93
N ARG A 117 -14.50 -12.25 5.96
CA ARG A 117 -15.74 -11.90 6.69
C ARG A 117 -16.69 -11.03 5.85
N CYS A 118 -16.17 -10.04 5.13
CA CYS A 118 -16.98 -9.25 4.20
C CYS A 118 -17.59 -10.13 3.11
N SER A 119 -16.84 -11.12 2.62
CA SER A 119 -17.31 -12.05 1.59
C SER A 119 -18.39 -12.99 2.09
N SER A 120 -18.35 -13.38 3.38
CA SER A 120 -19.34 -14.29 4.00
C SER A 120 -20.67 -13.61 4.32
N ALA A 121 -20.70 -12.28 4.44
CA ALA A 121 -21.89 -11.54 4.85
C ALA A 121 -22.96 -11.39 3.75
N GLY A 122 -22.83 -12.09 2.62
CA GLY A 122 -23.82 -12.07 1.52
C GLY A 122 -23.99 -10.71 0.83
N VAL A 123 -23.24 -9.70 1.27
CA VAL A 123 -23.11 -8.44 0.53
C VAL A 123 -22.51 -8.80 -0.80
N LYS A 124 -23.27 -8.59 -1.90
CA LYS A 124 -22.68 -8.70 -3.25
C LYS A 124 -21.38 -7.93 -3.21
N PRO A 125 -20.23 -8.55 -3.31
CA PRO A 125 -19.01 -7.82 -3.23
C PRO A 125 -18.92 -6.98 -4.51
N THR A 126 -19.21 -5.70 -4.41
CA THR A 126 -18.36 -4.77 -5.12
C THR A 126 -16.99 -5.21 -4.66
N GLU A 127 -16.20 -5.81 -5.55
CA GLU A 127 -14.99 -6.56 -5.19
C GLU A 127 -13.94 -5.61 -4.62
N VAL A 128 -14.17 -5.14 -3.39
CA VAL A 128 -13.27 -4.25 -2.67
C VAL A 128 -12.12 -5.10 -2.18
N PHE A 129 -11.01 -4.96 -2.84
CA PHE A 129 -9.77 -5.54 -2.39
C PHE A 129 -9.07 -4.56 -1.44
N ILE A 130 -8.60 -5.08 -0.35
CA ILE A 130 -7.91 -4.35 0.72
C ILE A 130 -6.43 -4.71 0.64
N PRO A 131 -5.51 -3.73 0.62
CA PRO A 131 -4.08 -4.01 0.72
C PRO A 131 -3.79 -4.85 1.98
N LYS A 132 -2.90 -5.86 1.87
CA LYS A 132 -2.57 -6.74 2.99
C LYS A 132 -2.21 -5.95 4.26
N TYR A 133 -1.47 -4.88 4.10
CA TYR A 133 -1.02 -4.06 5.22
C TYR A 133 -2.17 -3.35 5.97
N ASN A 134 -3.30 -3.14 5.32
CA ASN A 134 -4.49 -2.54 5.95
C ASN A 134 -5.43 -3.58 6.55
N MET A 135 -5.16 -4.87 6.37
CA MET A 135 -6.13 -5.91 6.69
C MET A 135 -6.42 -5.99 8.19
N LEU A 136 -5.40 -5.86 9.05
CA LEU A 136 -5.62 -5.87 10.50
C LEU A 136 -6.45 -4.65 10.96
N SER A 137 -6.15 -3.45 10.46
CA SER A 137 -6.96 -2.26 10.72
C SER A 137 -8.39 -2.42 10.23
N HIS A 138 -8.58 -3.03 9.06
CA HIS A 138 -9.91 -3.33 8.54
C HIS A 138 -10.68 -4.31 9.43
N TYR A 139 -10.04 -5.37 9.93
CA TYR A 139 -10.70 -6.30 10.86
C TYR A 139 -11.11 -5.61 12.16
N LYS A 140 -10.26 -4.74 12.68
CA LYS A 140 -10.57 -3.94 13.88
C LYS A 140 -11.73 -2.97 13.64
N GLU A 141 -11.67 -2.15 12.62
CA GLU A 141 -12.60 -1.06 12.38
C GLU A 141 -13.96 -1.52 11.82
N VAL A 142 -13.97 -2.55 10.96
CA VAL A 142 -15.18 -2.99 10.26
C VAL A 142 -15.84 -4.16 10.96
N HIS A 143 -15.06 -5.03 11.59
CA HIS A 143 -15.56 -6.26 12.22
C HIS A 143 -15.42 -6.26 13.74
N GLY A 144 -14.82 -5.23 14.34
CA GLY A 144 -14.63 -5.13 15.80
C GLY A 144 -13.65 -6.18 16.34
N ILE A 145 -12.74 -6.70 15.51
CA ILE A 145 -11.81 -7.76 15.88
C ILE A 145 -10.41 -7.18 15.94
N ASP A 146 -9.88 -7.04 17.14
CA ASP A 146 -8.47 -6.75 17.36
C ASP A 146 -7.64 -8.01 17.12
N TYR A 147 -6.45 -7.81 16.55
CA TYR A 147 -5.48 -8.89 16.41
C TYR A 147 -4.84 -9.19 17.77
N ASP A 148 -4.95 -10.44 18.17
CA ASP A 148 -4.31 -11.02 19.35
C ASP A 148 -3.59 -12.30 18.90
N GLU A 149 -2.28 -12.39 19.15
CA GLU A 149 -1.47 -13.53 18.74
C GLU A 149 -1.94 -14.86 19.33
N GLU A 150 -2.53 -14.83 20.53
CA GLU A 150 -2.98 -16.05 21.23
C GLU A 150 -4.31 -16.61 20.70
N HIS A 151 -5.19 -15.71 20.18
CA HIS A 151 -6.57 -16.10 19.85
C HIS A 151 -6.95 -15.91 18.38
N CYS A 152 -6.09 -15.28 17.58
CA CYS A 152 -6.40 -14.90 16.20
C CYS A 152 -5.45 -15.48 15.16
N ASP A 153 -5.13 -16.78 15.24
CA ASP A 153 -4.24 -17.48 14.29
C ASP A 153 -4.56 -17.21 12.82
N TYR A 154 -5.86 -17.11 12.48
CA TYR A 154 -6.28 -16.84 11.10
C TYR A 154 -5.91 -15.44 10.58
N LEU A 155 -5.64 -14.48 11.48
CA LEU A 155 -5.19 -13.13 11.13
C LEU A 155 -3.67 -13.04 11.01
N HIS A 156 -2.94 -14.02 11.51
CA HIS A 156 -1.47 -14.03 11.50
C HIS A 156 -0.89 -13.88 10.08
N LYS A 157 -1.57 -14.40 9.06
CA LYS A 157 -1.19 -14.25 7.64
C LYS A 157 -1.13 -12.80 7.16
N TYR A 158 -1.75 -11.87 7.88
CA TYR A 158 -1.75 -10.44 7.55
C TYR A 158 -0.67 -9.65 8.30
N VAL A 159 -0.06 -10.25 9.31
CA VAL A 159 1.06 -9.64 10.05
C VAL A 159 2.25 -9.47 9.11
N ILE A 160 2.92 -8.34 9.23
CA ILE A 160 4.15 -8.06 8.48
C ILE A 160 5.31 -8.57 9.33
N GLY A 161 5.96 -9.63 8.87
CA GLY A 161 7.12 -10.21 9.57
C GLY A 161 8.32 -9.27 9.60
N GLU A 162 9.14 -9.37 10.63
CA GLU A 162 10.34 -8.55 10.83
C GLU A 162 11.32 -8.66 9.64
N ASP A 163 11.45 -9.83 9.06
CA ASP A 163 12.24 -10.06 7.85
C ASP A 163 11.77 -9.25 6.64
N GLU A 164 10.45 -9.11 6.47
CA GLU A 164 9.87 -8.30 5.40
C GLU A 164 10.11 -6.83 5.67
N LYS A 165 9.83 -6.36 6.89
CA LYS A 165 10.07 -4.98 7.32
C LYS A 165 11.50 -4.59 7.02
N LYS A 166 12.47 -5.37 7.51
CA LYS A 166 13.89 -5.13 7.27
C LYS A 166 14.24 -5.06 5.78
N LYS A 167 13.81 -6.05 4.99
CA LYS A 167 14.13 -6.10 3.55
C LYS A 167 13.52 -4.93 2.76
N VAL A 168 12.32 -4.49 3.13
CA VAL A 168 11.67 -3.33 2.50
C VAL A 168 12.39 -2.05 2.89
N THR A 169 12.66 -1.86 4.17
CA THR A 169 13.35 -0.68 4.71
C THR A 169 14.76 -0.54 4.13
N ASP A 170 15.59 -1.55 4.26
CA ASP A 170 16.99 -1.52 3.78
C ASP A 170 17.10 -1.15 2.29
N LYS A 171 16.08 -1.45 1.51
CA LYS A 171 16.14 -1.31 0.05
C LYS A 171 15.42 -0.09 -0.48
N PHE A 172 14.38 0.35 0.17
CA PHE A 172 13.47 1.38 -0.36
C PHE A 172 13.31 2.57 0.58
N GLU A 173 13.86 2.52 1.79
CA GLU A 173 13.85 3.67 2.69
C GLU A 173 14.63 4.82 2.06
N VAL A 174 14.00 5.99 2.07
CA VAL A 174 14.69 7.22 1.69
C VAL A 174 15.64 7.56 2.82
N ARG A 175 16.92 7.47 2.59
CA ARG A 175 17.91 8.09 3.49
C ARG A 175 17.72 9.58 3.35
N GLU A 176 17.23 10.21 4.42
CA GLU A 176 17.28 11.66 4.51
C GLU A 176 18.76 12.06 4.34
N SER A 177 19.05 12.79 3.28
CA SER A 177 20.35 13.47 3.17
C SER A 177 20.38 14.52 4.27
N GLU A 178 21.28 14.34 5.23
CA GLU A 178 21.63 15.32 6.25
C GLU A 178 21.97 16.68 5.62
#